data_6d388e72c7dd5cca5e167ff25d5fe716
#
_entry.id   6d388e72c7dd5cca5e167ff25d5fe716
#
_cell.length_a   1.000
_cell.length_b   1.000
_cell.length_c   1.000
_cell.angle_alpha   90.00
_cell.angle_beta   90.00
_cell.angle_gamma   90.00
#
_symmetry.space_group_name_H-M   'P 1'
#
loop_
_entity.id
_entity.type
_entity.pdbx_description
1 polymer ?
#
loop_
_entity_poly.entity_id
_entity_poly.type
_entity_poly.pdbx_seq_one_letter_code
_entity_poly.pdbx_strand_id
1 'polypeptide(L)'
;MRQAQSASSPIPPGTLLQKAIPPRLVEPYLTGRRAVIAGFVYRARDSSFRDPAELADALDLGYEGSEFGPGTTEVYLLRWTAVAVDSYMIPYSPELGGDWRGKPPFSGTGYTTSRANSVAEYYTDPIPVPVGTEMYRLANGTEEFIARFDGQAWLRPSGGI
;
A
#
# COMPACT_ATOMS: atom_id res chain seq x y z
N MET A 1 -13.11 -16.09 10.47
CA MET A 1 -12.00 -15.86 11.38
C MET A 1 -10.77 -16.66 11.04
N ARG A 2 -10.86 -17.99 11.04
CA ARG A 2 -9.72 -18.85 10.68
C ARG A 2 -9.21 -18.59 9.28
N GLN A 3 -10.10 -18.37 8.33
CA GLN A 3 -9.75 -18.09 6.95
C GLN A 3 -9.05 -16.74 6.82
N ALA A 4 -9.53 -15.71 7.55
CA ALA A 4 -8.89 -14.41 7.56
C ALA A 4 -7.47 -14.49 8.11
N GLN A 5 -7.28 -15.20 9.21
CA GLN A 5 -5.95 -15.40 9.77
C GLN A 5 -5.01 -16.12 8.81
N SER A 6 -5.53 -17.12 8.10
CA SER A 6 -4.75 -17.87 7.14
C SER A 6 -4.31 -17.00 5.96
N ALA A 7 -5.23 -16.19 5.42
CA ALA A 7 -4.91 -15.33 4.28
C ALA A 7 -4.04 -14.14 4.68
N SER A 8 -4.12 -13.69 5.94
CA SER A 8 -3.31 -12.60 6.46
C SER A 8 -2.09 -13.11 7.22
N SER A 9 -1.57 -14.27 6.82
CA SER A 9 -0.38 -14.84 7.45
C SER A 9 0.83 -13.89 7.33
N PRO A 10 1.83 -14.02 8.22
CA PRO A 10 3.01 -13.17 8.14
C PRO A 10 3.63 -13.14 6.76
N ILE A 11 4.25 -12.02 6.43
CA ILE A 11 4.87 -11.81 5.12
C ILE A 11 6.22 -12.53 5.08
N PRO A 12 6.42 -13.49 4.17
CA PRO A 12 7.74 -14.08 3.99
C PRO A 12 8.67 -13.14 3.23
N PRO A 13 10.00 -13.26 3.43
CA PRO A 13 10.96 -12.50 2.63
C PRO A 13 10.74 -12.75 1.13
N GLY A 14 10.94 -11.71 0.33
CA GLY A 14 10.75 -11.79 -1.11
C GLY A 14 9.33 -11.51 -1.58
N THR A 15 8.39 -11.28 -0.67
CA THR A 15 7.01 -10.91 -1.04
C THR A 15 7.00 -9.51 -1.63
N LEU A 16 6.34 -9.34 -2.76
CA LEU A 16 6.15 -8.03 -3.37
C LEU A 16 5.00 -7.32 -2.66
N LEU A 17 5.32 -6.18 -2.08
CA LEU A 17 4.37 -5.35 -1.34
C LEU A 17 4.02 -4.09 -2.13
N GLN A 18 2.89 -3.51 -1.80
CA GLN A 18 2.38 -2.33 -2.47
C GLN A 18 1.67 -1.41 -1.49
N LYS A 19 1.84 -0.11 -1.71
CA LYS A 19 1.14 0.93 -0.95
C LYS A 19 0.59 1.97 -1.90
N ALA A 20 -0.68 2.32 -1.72
CA ALA A 20 -1.28 3.43 -2.46
C ALA A 20 -0.94 4.75 -1.76
N ILE A 21 -0.54 5.74 -2.54
CA ILE A 21 -0.24 7.08 -2.04
C ILE A 21 -1.04 8.12 -2.84
N PRO A 22 -1.45 9.22 -2.20
CA PRO A 22 -2.12 10.30 -2.94
C PRO A 22 -1.13 11.08 -3.80
N PRO A 23 -1.60 11.74 -4.87
CA PRO A 23 -0.73 12.49 -5.77
C PRO A 23 0.16 13.52 -5.08
N ARG A 24 -0.30 14.14 -3.99
CA ARG A 24 0.48 15.15 -3.28
C ARG A 24 1.77 14.61 -2.67
N LEU A 25 1.88 13.29 -2.48
CA LEU A 25 3.09 12.68 -1.90
C LEU A 25 4.13 12.29 -2.95
N VAL A 26 3.78 12.35 -4.23
CA VAL A 26 4.68 11.94 -5.31
C VAL A 26 5.96 12.78 -5.31
N GLU A 27 5.83 14.10 -5.38
CA GLU A 27 7.00 14.98 -5.39
C GLU A 27 7.84 14.86 -4.12
N PRO A 28 7.25 14.85 -2.91
CA PRO A 28 8.04 14.63 -1.70
C PRO A 28 8.88 13.35 -1.74
N TYR A 29 8.35 12.27 -2.27
CA TYR A 29 9.15 11.04 -2.44
C TYR A 29 10.26 11.25 -3.48
N LEU A 30 9.90 11.73 -4.66
CA LEU A 30 10.86 11.86 -5.77
C LEU A 30 12.01 12.81 -5.45
N THR A 31 11.79 13.81 -4.60
CA THR A 31 12.82 14.78 -4.19
C THR A 31 13.57 14.40 -2.94
N GLY A 32 13.20 13.28 -2.30
CA GLY A 32 13.83 12.83 -1.07
C GLY A 32 13.36 13.53 0.19
N ARG A 33 12.39 14.43 0.10
CA ARG A 33 11.84 15.10 1.29
C ARG A 33 11.04 14.13 2.14
N ARG A 34 10.49 13.08 1.53
CA ARG A 34 9.86 11.98 2.24
C ARG A 34 10.64 10.71 1.93
N ALA A 35 11.28 10.15 2.95
CA ALA A 35 12.22 9.05 2.78
C ALA A 35 11.77 7.77 3.50
N VAL A 36 10.51 7.72 3.96
CA VAL A 36 9.98 6.58 4.71
C VAL A 36 8.66 6.11 4.15
N ILE A 37 8.37 4.83 4.37
CA ILE A 37 7.06 4.24 4.11
C ILE A 37 6.50 3.81 5.46
N ALA A 38 5.24 4.13 5.71
CA ALA A 38 4.57 3.81 6.97
C ALA A 38 3.08 3.60 6.76
N GLY A 39 2.46 2.89 7.67
CA GLY A 39 1.02 2.68 7.67
C GLY A 39 0.61 1.39 6.99
N PHE A 40 -0.57 1.38 6.39
CA PHE A 40 -1.12 0.17 5.77
C PHE A 40 -0.43 -0.15 4.46
N VAL A 41 -0.06 -1.43 4.30
CA VAL A 41 0.55 -1.96 3.09
C VAL A 41 -0.15 -3.27 2.72
N TYR A 42 -0.03 -3.68 1.46
CA TYR A 42 -0.75 -4.81 0.90
C TYR A 42 0.19 -5.64 0.04
N ARG A 43 -0.11 -6.94 -0.10
CA ARG A 43 0.61 -7.74 -1.08
C ARG A 43 0.20 -7.27 -2.47
N ALA A 44 1.15 -7.07 -3.36
CA ALA A 44 0.85 -6.58 -4.71
C ALA A 44 -0.13 -7.51 -5.44
N ARG A 45 0.01 -8.82 -5.26
CA ARG A 45 -0.87 -9.80 -5.89
C ARG A 45 -2.34 -9.69 -5.47
N ASP A 46 -2.61 -9.11 -4.28
CA ASP A 46 -3.96 -8.95 -3.74
C ASP A 46 -4.55 -7.58 -4.06
N SER A 47 -3.73 -6.64 -4.49
CA SER A 47 -4.11 -5.23 -4.64
C SER A 47 -3.87 -4.69 -6.05
N SER A 48 -3.81 -5.56 -7.04
CA SER A 48 -3.59 -5.17 -8.44
C SER A 48 -4.93 -4.93 -9.13
N PHE A 49 -5.39 -3.70 -9.06
CA PHE A 49 -6.61 -3.25 -9.72
C PHE A 49 -6.23 -2.25 -10.81
N ARG A 50 -6.97 -2.23 -11.91
CA ARG A 50 -6.74 -1.28 -13.01
C ARG A 50 -7.53 -0.01 -12.85
N ASP A 51 -8.67 -0.08 -12.14
CA ASP A 51 -9.53 1.08 -11.90
C ASP A 51 -9.15 1.71 -10.56
N PRO A 52 -8.71 3.00 -10.56
CA PRO A 52 -8.36 3.67 -9.31
C PRO A 52 -9.49 3.68 -8.27
N ALA A 53 -10.74 3.84 -8.71
CA ALA A 53 -11.88 3.83 -7.80
C ALA A 53 -12.09 2.45 -7.18
N GLU A 54 -11.92 1.38 -7.97
CA GLU A 54 -12.02 0.02 -7.48
C GLU A 54 -10.90 -0.29 -6.47
N LEU A 55 -9.68 0.15 -6.75
CA LEU A 55 -8.56 0.02 -5.82
C LEU A 55 -8.86 0.75 -4.51
N ALA A 56 -9.31 1.99 -4.59
CA ALA A 56 -9.61 2.78 -3.40
C ALA A 56 -10.68 2.12 -2.54
N ASP A 57 -11.70 1.55 -3.17
CA ASP A 57 -12.75 0.80 -2.46
C ASP A 57 -12.17 -0.46 -1.81
N ALA A 58 -11.43 -1.24 -2.55
CA ALA A 58 -10.87 -2.51 -2.05
C ALA A 58 -9.93 -2.31 -0.86
N LEU A 59 -9.18 -1.21 -0.83
CA LEU A 59 -8.23 -0.91 0.23
C LEU A 59 -8.80 0.00 1.33
N ASP A 60 -10.11 0.26 1.32
CA ASP A 60 -10.78 1.12 2.30
C ASP A 60 -10.20 2.55 2.33
N LEU A 61 -9.81 3.06 1.18
CA LEU A 61 -9.21 4.39 1.10
C LEU A 61 -10.24 5.51 1.00
N GLY A 62 -11.51 5.17 0.74
CA GLY A 62 -12.58 6.15 0.51
C GLY A 62 -13.29 6.63 1.78
N TYR A 63 -12.67 6.55 2.95
CA TYR A 63 -13.28 6.99 4.20
C TYR A 63 -13.42 8.51 4.24
N GLU A 64 -14.29 9.00 5.12
CA GLU A 64 -14.52 10.44 5.28
C GLU A 64 -13.21 11.16 5.63
N GLY A 65 -12.91 12.22 4.89
CA GLY A 65 -11.67 12.98 5.07
C GLY A 65 -10.48 12.41 4.30
N SER A 66 -10.66 11.31 3.59
CA SER A 66 -9.60 10.70 2.78
C SER A 66 -9.35 11.50 1.50
N GLU A 67 -8.11 11.43 1.04
CA GLU A 67 -7.71 12.00 -0.26
C GLU A 67 -8.13 11.11 -1.44
N PHE A 68 -8.67 9.92 -1.16
CA PHE A 68 -9.14 8.96 -2.17
C PHE A 68 -10.67 8.87 -2.16
N GLY A 69 -11.34 10.01 -2.11
CA GLY A 69 -12.79 10.06 -2.05
C GLY A 69 -13.48 9.60 -3.34
N PRO A 70 -14.82 9.69 -3.38
CA PRO A 70 -15.57 9.35 -4.58
C PRO A 70 -15.07 10.14 -5.79
N GLY A 71 -15.00 9.48 -6.94
CA GLY A 71 -14.48 10.10 -8.15
C GLY A 71 -12.97 10.05 -8.29
N THR A 72 -12.27 9.28 -7.44
CA THR A 72 -10.84 9.06 -7.59
C THR A 72 -10.53 8.50 -8.97
N THR A 73 -9.72 9.24 -9.75
CA THR A 73 -9.34 8.87 -11.11
C THR A 73 -7.87 8.56 -11.26
N GLU A 74 -7.08 8.83 -10.22
CA GLU A 74 -5.63 8.67 -10.24
C GLU A 74 -5.15 8.25 -8.86
N VAL A 75 -4.31 7.22 -8.82
CA VAL A 75 -3.65 6.74 -7.61
C VAL A 75 -2.21 6.43 -7.96
N TYR A 76 -1.28 6.75 -7.08
CA TYR A 76 0.10 6.34 -7.24
C TYR A 76 0.40 5.16 -6.33
N LEU A 77 1.26 4.28 -6.78
CA LEU A 77 1.60 3.04 -6.08
C LEU A 77 3.10 2.99 -5.83
N LEU A 78 3.48 2.66 -4.60
CA LEU A 78 4.85 2.27 -4.26
C LEU A 78 4.86 0.75 -4.17
N ARG A 79 5.84 0.12 -4.81
CA ARG A 79 5.93 -1.34 -4.88
C ARG A 79 7.35 -1.77 -4.60
N TRP A 80 7.53 -2.68 -3.66
CA TRP A 80 8.86 -3.11 -3.23
C TRP A 80 8.82 -4.55 -2.73
N THR A 81 10.01 -5.18 -2.70
CA THR A 81 10.18 -6.52 -2.17
C THR A 81 10.49 -6.48 -0.69
N ALA A 82 9.76 -7.23 0.11
CA ALA A 82 9.96 -7.29 1.55
C ALA A 82 11.31 -7.97 1.84
N VAL A 83 12.14 -7.31 2.67
CA VAL A 83 13.43 -7.84 3.11
C VAL A 83 13.42 -8.04 4.61
N ALA A 84 13.11 -6.99 5.38
CA ALA A 84 13.00 -7.05 6.83
C ALA A 84 11.54 -7.28 7.20
N VAL A 85 11.15 -8.54 7.41
CA VAL A 85 9.75 -8.91 7.55
C VAL A 85 9.17 -8.62 8.93
N ASP A 86 9.99 -8.42 9.94
CA ASP A 86 9.53 -8.13 11.31
C ASP A 86 8.84 -6.76 11.42
N SER A 87 9.04 -5.89 10.42
CA SER A 87 8.43 -4.56 10.40
C SER A 87 6.93 -4.60 10.09
N TYR A 88 6.45 -5.69 9.54
CA TYR A 88 5.07 -5.77 9.06
C TYR A 88 4.22 -6.57 10.02
N MET A 89 3.14 -5.96 10.52
CA MET A 89 2.23 -6.63 11.44
C MET A 89 0.85 -6.75 10.81
N ILE A 90 0.09 -7.74 11.28
CA ILE A 90 -1.31 -7.89 10.91
C ILE A 90 -2.11 -7.11 11.95
N PRO A 91 -2.90 -6.10 11.54
CA PRO A 91 -3.61 -5.23 12.50
C PRO A 91 -4.87 -5.92 13.04
N TYR A 92 -4.69 -6.92 13.89
CA TYR A 92 -5.79 -7.58 14.57
C TYR A 92 -6.24 -6.78 15.79
N SER A 93 -7.55 -6.69 15.98
CA SER A 93 -8.14 -6.14 17.20
C SER A 93 -7.90 -7.10 18.38
N PRO A 94 -8.10 -6.63 19.63
CA PRO A 94 -7.95 -7.51 20.79
C PRO A 94 -8.84 -8.75 20.75
N GLU A 95 -10.03 -8.68 20.14
CA GLU A 95 -10.94 -9.81 19.99
C GLU A 95 -10.33 -10.94 19.18
N LEU A 96 -9.36 -10.64 18.31
CA LEU A 96 -8.67 -11.62 17.48
C LEU A 96 -7.24 -11.87 17.94
N GLY A 97 -6.92 -11.49 19.17
CA GLY A 97 -5.62 -11.78 19.76
C GLY A 97 -4.54 -10.75 19.48
N GLY A 98 -4.89 -9.63 18.84
CA GLY A 98 -3.96 -8.54 18.59
C GLY A 98 -4.09 -7.43 19.62
N ASP A 99 -3.39 -6.33 19.39
CA ASP A 99 -3.45 -5.16 20.26
C ASP A 99 -3.73 -3.87 19.47
N TRP A 100 -4.09 -4.00 18.22
CA TRP A 100 -4.35 -2.85 17.36
C TRP A 100 -5.68 -2.19 17.73
N ARG A 101 -5.65 -0.87 17.98
CA ARG A 101 -6.82 -0.08 18.36
C ARG A 101 -6.97 1.16 17.50
N GLY A 102 -6.61 1.06 16.21
CA GLY A 102 -6.70 2.17 15.28
C GLY A 102 -8.14 2.59 14.99
N LYS A 103 -8.27 3.74 14.34
CA LYS A 103 -9.57 4.29 13.93
C LYS A 103 -9.94 3.79 12.53
N PRO A 104 -11.23 3.95 12.11
CA PRO A 104 -11.60 3.59 10.75
C PRO A 104 -10.65 4.17 9.71
N PRO A 105 -10.40 3.46 8.61
CA PRO A 105 -11.11 2.25 8.15
C PRO A 105 -10.65 0.92 8.76
N PHE A 106 -9.94 0.94 9.85
CA PHE A 106 -9.43 -0.27 10.50
C PHE A 106 -10.56 -1.23 10.87
N SER A 107 -10.50 -2.46 10.34
CA SER A 107 -11.52 -3.49 10.59
C SER A 107 -11.19 -4.37 11.79
N GLY A 108 -9.92 -4.48 12.15
CA GLY A 108 -9.46 -5.36 13.23
C GLY A 108 -9.39 -6.83 12.85
N THR A 109 -9.59 -7.16 11.58
CA THR A 109 -9.63 -8.56 11.11
C THR A 109 -8.41 -8.97 10.29
N GLY A 110 -7.53 -8.03 9.96
CA GLY A 110 -6.44 -8.27 9.03
C GLY A 110 -6.87 -8.16 7.57
N TYR A 111 -8.11 -7.73 7.34
CA TYR A 111 -8.65 -7.52 5.99
C TYR A 111 -9.31 -6.15 5.91
N THR A 112 -9.36 -5.60 4.71
CA THR A 112 -10.15 -4.40 4.44
C THR A 112 -11.64 -4.72 4.54
N THR A 113 -12.47 -3.68 4.70
CA THR A 113 -13.91 -3.85 4.91
C THR A 113 -14.72 -3.86 3.61
N SER A 114 -14.06 -3.81 2.45
CA SER A 114 -14.75 -3.84 1.17
C SER A 114 -15.60 -5.12 1.03
N ARG A 115 -16.86 -4.96 0.62
CA ARG A 115 -17.75 -6.10 0.42
C ARG A 115 -17.45 -6.84 -0.88
N ALA A 116 -16.97 -6.10 -1.88
CA ALA A 116 -16.70 -6.68 -3.21
C ALA A 116 -15.29 -7.25 -3.29
N ASN A 117 -14.31 -6.56 -2.72
CA ASN A 117 -12.90 -6.86 -2.92
C ASN A 117 -12.12 -6.74 -1.61
N SER A 118 -12.51 -7.53 -0.60
CA SER A 118 -11.79 -7.55 0.68
C SER A 118 -10.35 -8.04 0.47
N VAL A 119 -9.37 -7.26 0.95
CA VAL A 119 -7.95 -7.50 0.73
C VAL A 119 -7.25 -7.65 2.06
N ALA A 120 -6.32 -8.61 2.15
CA ALA A 120 -5.47 -8.75 3.33
C ALA A 120 -4.64 -7.49 3.51
N GLU A 121 -4.63 -6.93 4.72
CA GLU A 121 -3.89 -5.71 5.04
C GLU A 121 -2.83 -5.97 6.09
N TYR A 122 -1.74 -5.21 5.97
CA TYR A 122 -0.64 -5.23 6.92
C TYR A 122 -0.34 -3.81 7.34
N TYR A 123 0.38 -3.65 8.43
CA TYR A 123 0.77 -2.34 8.94
C TYR A 123 2.26 -2.33 9.21
N THR A 124 2.92 -1.23 8.90
CA THR A 124 4.33 -1.04 9.26
C THR A 124 4.53 0.32 9.92
N ASP A 125 5.35 0.34 10.98
CA ASP A 125 5.92 1.58 11.47
C ASP A 125 6.86 2.14 10.41
N PRO A 126 7.25 3.43 10.50
CA PRO A 126 8.10 4.02 9.47
C PRO A 126 9.36 3.19 9.19
N ILE A 127 9.55 2.83 7.92
CA ILE A 127 10.76 2.17 7.44
C ILE A 127 11.38 3.03 6.34
N PRO A 128 12.71 3.01 6.20
CA PRO A 128 13.34 3.67 5.06
C PRO A 128 12.79 3.09 3.76
N VAL A 129 12.65 3.93 2.73
CA VAL A 129 12.25 3.45 1.41
C VAL A 129 13.25 2.38 0.97
N PRO A 130 12.81 1.15 0.72
CA PRO A 130 13.74 0.08 0.31
C PRO A 130 14.38 0.37 -1.03
N VAL A 131 15.64 -0.04 -1.18
CA VAL A 131 16.32 0.01 -2.48
C VAL A 131 15.56 -0.85 -3.47
N GLY A 132 15.32 -0.32 -4.67
CA GLY A 132 14.56 -1.02 -5.70
C GLY A 132 13.07 -0.74 -5.67
N THR A 133 12.58 0.06 -4.73
CA THR A 133 11.17 0.47 -4.71
C THR A 133 10.82 1.15 -6.02
N GLU A 134 9.70 0.74 -6.63
CA GLU A 134 9.21 1.33 -7.87
C GLU A 134 7.94 2.12 -7.61
N MET A 135 7.78 3.22 -8.32
CA MET A 135 6.59 4.06 -8.27
C MET A 135 5.83 3.94 -9.59
N TYR A 136 4.52 3.75 -9.49
CA TYR A 136 3.63 3.65 -10.63
C TYR A 136 2.48 4.64 -10.48
N ARG A 137 1.96 5.10 -11.63
CA ARG A 137 0.72 5.86 -11.67
C ARG A 137 -0.36 4.97 -12.24
N LEU A 138 -1.45 4.81 -11.50
CA LEU A 138 -2.62 4.06 -11.94
C LEU A 138 -3.71 5.04 -12.34
N ALA A 139 -4.04 5.08 -13.61
CA ALA A 139 -5.09 5.95 -14.16
C ALA A 139 -5.55 5.40 -15.50
N ASN A 140 -6.81 5.61 -15.83
CA ASN A 140 -7.39 5.23 -17.14
C ASN A 140 -7.17 3.74 -17.46
N GLY A 141 -7.23 2.88 -16.45
CA GLY A 141 -7.03 1.44 -16.64
C GLY A 141 -5.61 1.01 -16.92
N THR A 142 -4.63 1.90 -16.72
CA THR A 142 -3.24 1.66 -17.07
C THR A 142 -2.32 1.97 -15.91
N GLU A 143 -1.32 1.12 -15.69
CA GLU A 143 -0.19 1.40 -14.78
C GLU A 143 0.95 1.96 -15.58
N GLU A 144 1.41 3.15 -15.21
CA GLU A 144 2.55 3.80 -15.84
C GLU A 144 3.73 3.80 -14.87
N PHE A 145 4.88 3.27 -15.29
CA PHE A 145 6.10 3.31 -14.49
C PHE A 145 6.62 4.75 -14.42
N ILE A 146 6.84 5.23 -13.18
CA ILE A 146 7.29 6.62 -12.96
C ILE A 146 8.76 6.68 -12.63
N ALA A 147 9.24 5.89 -11.65
CA ALA A 147 10.62 5.96 -11.20
C ALA A 147 10.97 4.76 -10.32
N ARG A 148 12.26 4.54 -10.13
CA ARG A 148 12.80 3.49 -9.26
C ARG A 148 13.83 4.09 -8.32
N PHE A 149 13.78 3.70 -7.04
CA PHE A 149 14.70 4.19 -6.01
C PHE A 149 15.96 3.33 -5.97
N ASP A 150 17.13 3.96 -6.12
CA ASP A 150 18.42 3.23 -6.13
C ASP A 150 19.11 3.20 -4.77
N GLY A 151 18.49 3.75 -3.73
CA GLY A 151 19.06 3.88 -2.39
C GLY A 151 19.48 5.30 -2.07
N GLN A 152 19.61 6.16 -3.07
CA GLN A 152 19.99 7.56 -2.89
C GLN A 152 19.02 8.50 -3.61
N ALA A 153 18.60 8.13 -4.81
CA ALA A 153 17.74 8.97 -5.64
C ALA A 153 16.71 8.12 -6.39
N TRP A 154 15.66 8.79 -6.84
CA TRP A 154 14.66 8.17 -7.72
C TRP A 154 15.08 8.40 -9.16
N LEU A 155 15.26 7.31 -9.88
CA LEU A 155 15.68 7.33 -11.29
C LEU A 155 14.46 7.18 -12.20
N ARG A 156 14.27 8.13 -13.08
CA ARG A 156 13.17 8.08 -14.05
C ARG A 156 13.61 7.33 -15.31
N PRO A 157 12.65 6.82 -16.12
CA PRO A 157 13.00 6.15 -17.36
C PRO A 157 13.75 7.09 -18.29
N SER A 158 14.90 6.66 -18.81
CA SER A 158 15.68 7.46 -19.75
C SER A 158 14.97 7.61 -21.09
N GLY A 159 14.12 6.67 -21.45
CA GLY A 159 13.34 6.73 -22.68
C GLY A 159 12.28 7.81 -22.69
N GLY A 160 12.03 8.48 -21.58
CA GLY A 160 11.11 9.59 -21.50
C GLY A 160 11.64 10.88 -22.08
N ILE A 161 12.80 10.83 -22.64
CA ILE A 161 13.45 11.98 -23.25
C ILE A 161 12.81 12.28 -24.61
#